data_4064c5118a1e06cb993d6b6a86aa21d3
#
_entry.id   4064c5118a1e06cb993d6b6a86aa21d3
#
_cell.length_a   1.000
_cell.length_b   1.000
_cell.length_c   1.000
_cell.angle_alpha   90.00
_cell.angle_beta   90.00
_cell.angle_gamma   90.00
#
_symmetry.space_group_name_H-M   'P 1'
#
loop_
_entity.id
_entity.type
_entity.pdbx_description
1 polymer ?
#
loop_
_entity_poly.entity_id
_entity_poly.type
_entity_poly.pdbx_seq_one_letter_code
_entity_poly.pdbx_strand_id
1 'polypeptide(L)'
;MIMIKRWVFRLVSFFYSLKNGSLQWQVANQEQLLKLKHERALAEKALEVALKNKSVLLAHEISLLETKHEAELVMLKTKCKQDIKDYKQYLSSLDQLKQSIQLNYDHLPIAVAYTIHHHAKQLLNKMWEADDIETKMHFEMQLLQFMTTVHEDARLNLEETSEQNMPQRTLNLIQSLTVNDH
;
A
#
# COMPACT_ATOMS: atom_id res chain seq x y z
N MET A 1 -60.82 -2.41 86.93
CA MET A 1 -61.12 -2.86 85.57
C MET A 1 -60.79 -1.81 84.46
N ILE A 2 -60.53 -0.58 84.79
CA ILE A 2 -60.28 0.51 83.81
C ILE A 2 -58.80 0.52 83.38
N MET A 3 -57.81 0.13 84.21
CA MET A 3 -56.40 0.17 83.85
C MET A 3 -55.99 -0.82 82.73
N ILE A 4 -56.59 -1.98 82.73
CA ILE A 4 -56.27 -3.02 81.71
C ILE A 4 -56.72 -2.64 80.35
N LYS A 5 -57.86 -1.97 80.21
CA LYS A 5 -58.34 -1.44 78.93
C LYS A 5 -57.41 -0.35 78.28
N ARG A 6 -56.84 0.48 79.11
CA ARG A 6 -55.89 1.52 78.71
C ARG A 6 -54.55 0.91 78.22
N TRP A 7 -54.11 -0.15 78.79
CA TRP A 7 -52.85 -0.79 78.41
C TRP A 7 -53.02 -1.59 77.11
N VAL A 8 -54.14 -2.27 76.94
CA VAL A 8 -54.47 -2.99 75.71
C VAL A 8 -54.62 -1.97 74.54
N PHE A 9 -55.24 -0.82 74.75
CA PHE A 9 -55.34 0.21 73.75
C PHE A 9 -54.00 0.78 73.36
N ARG A 10 -53.06 0.97 74.24
CA ARG A 10 -51.69 1.37 73.98
C ARG A 10 -50.89 0.32 73.22
N LEU A 11 -51.02 -0.95 73.55
CA LEU A 11 -50.40 -2.02 72.80
C LEU A 11 -50.98 -2.13 71.40
N VAL A 12 -52.24 -2.06 71.20
CA VAL A 12 -52.88 -2.09 69.89
C VAL A 12 -52.45 -0.87 69.03
N SER A 13 -52.43 0.32 69.63
CA SER A 13 -51.91 1.55 68.87
C SER A 13 -50.43 1.44 68.53
N PHE A 14 -49.60 0.83 69.41
CA PHE A 14 -48.19 0.58 69.12
C PHE A 14 -48.03 -0.43 68.00
N PHE A 15 -48.77 -1.49 67.94
CA PHE A 15 -48.75 -2.48 66.88
C PHE A 15 -49.24 -1.90 65.55
N TYR A 16 -50.26 -1.03 65.61
CA TYR A 16 -50.71 -0.27 64.39
C TYR A 16 -49.70 0.71 63.89
N SER A 17 -48.96 1.40 64.77
CA SER A 17 -47.91 2.33 64.34
C SER A 17 -46.68 1.63 63.71
N LEU A 18 -46.28 0.46 64.29
CA LEU A 18 -45.25 -0.42 63.74
C LEU A 18 -45.67 -0.99 62.39
N LYS A 19 -46.90 -1.44 62.26
CA LYS A 19 -47.42 -1.97 60.98
C LYS A 19 -47.50 -0.88 59.90
N ASN A 20 -47.96 0.30 60.25
CA ASN A 20 -47.97 1.45 59.31
C ASN A 20 -46.56 1.91 58.95
N GLY A 21 -45.60 1.93 59.90
CA GLY A 21 -44.20 2.25 59.61
C GLY A 21 -43.54 1.23 58.68
N SER A 22 -43.84 -0.06 58.89
CA SER A 22 -43.28 -1.10 57.99
C SER A 22 -43.89 -1.06 56.59
N LEU A 23 -45.18 -0.75 56.47
CA LEU A 23 -45.86 -0.59 55.18
C LEU A 23 -45.35 0.64 54.42
N GLN A 24 -45.16 1.78 55.11
CA GLN A 24 -44.58 2.97 54.48
C GLN A 24 -43.15 2.74 54.03
N TRP A 25 -42.33 2.02 54.83
CA TRP A 25 -40.97 1.67 54.43
C TRP A 25 -40.95 0.72 53.25
N GLN A 26 -41.87 -0.26 53.18
CA GLN A 26 -41.99 -1.17 52.05
C GLN A 26 -42.41 -0.43 50.78
N VAL A 27 -43.36 0.47 50.87
CA VAL A 27 -43.82 1.30 49.72
C VAL A 27 -42.69 2.22 49.23
N ALA A 28 -41.96 2.89 50.13
CA ALA A 28 -40.86 3.74 49.78
C ALA A 28 -39.70 2.94 49.11
N ASN A 29 -39.41 1.74 49.65
CA ASN A 29 -38.40 0.87 49.03
C ASN A 29 -38.84 0.32 47.68
N GLN A 30 -40.13 0.00 47.50
CA GLN A 30 -40.64 -0.43 46.20
C GLN A 30 -40.57 0.68 45.16
N GLU A 31 -40.85 1.92 45.55
CA GLU A 31 -40.74 3.06 44.64
C GLU A 31 -39.30 3.32 44.22
N GLN A 32 -38.35 3.24 45.16
CA GLN A 32 -36.93 3.34 44.87
C GLN A 32 -36.44 2.21 43.95
N LEU A 33 -36.87 0.98 44.19
CA LEU A 33 -36.54 -0.17 43.37
C LEU A 33 -37.11 -0.03 41.94
N LEU A 34 -38.32 0.51 41.82
CA LEU A 34 -38.94 0.78 40.49
C LEU A 34 -38.19 1.88 39.75
N LYS A 35 -37.77 2.95 40.43
CA LYS A 35 -36.96 4.01 39.83
C LYS A 35 -35.62 3.47 39.34
N LEU A 36 -34.90 2.70 40.15
CA LEU A 36 -33.65 2.06 39.81
C LEU A 36 -33.78 1.09 38.62
N LYS A 37 -34.85 0.30 38.60
CA LYS A 37 -35.14 -0.60 37.45
C LYS A 37 -35.39 0.19 36.17
N HIS A 38 -36.13 1.29 36.26
CA HIS A 38 -36.43 2.15 35.12
C HIS A 38 -35.15 2.84 34.59
N GLU A 39 -34.34 3.41 35.46
CA GLU A 39 -33.05 4.03 35.11
C GLU A 39 -32.10 3.02 34.48
N ARG A 40 -32.05 1.79 35.02
CA ARG A 40 -31.25 0.70 34.47
C ARG A 40 -31.72 0.31 33.06
N ALA A 41 -33.03 0.17 32.86
CA ALA A 41 -33.59 -0.13 31.54
C ALA A 41 -33.33 0.99 30.51
N LEU A 42 -33.37 2.27 30.94
CA LEU A 42 -33.00 3.40 30.09
C LEU A 42 -31.51 3.38 29.75
N ALA A 43 -30.64 3.11 30.74
CA ALA A 43 -29.19 3.00 30.53
C ALA A 43 -28.83 1.84 29.58
N GLU A 44 -29.48 0.69 29.74
CA GLU A 44 -29.30 -0.47 28.85
C GLU A 44 -29.70 -0.15 27.39
N LYS A 45 -30.86 0.52 27.19
CA LYS A 45 -31.27 0.98 25.85
C LYS A 45 -30.33 2.02 25.26
N ALA A 46 -29.86 2.97 26.06
CA ALA A 46 -28.90 3.97 25.61
C ALA A 46 -27.57 3.33 25.19
N LEU A 47 -27.09 2.34 25.96
CA LEU A 47 -25.89 1.58 25.64
C LEU A 47 -26.08 0.76 24.35
N GLU A 48 -27.22 0.09 24.19
CA GLU A 48 -27.54 -0.67 22.96
C GLU A 48 -27.52 0.24 21.72
N VAL A 49 -28.14 1.41 21.79
CA VAL A 49 -28.14 2.39 20.69
C VAL A 49 -26.72 2.90 20.41
N ALA A 50 -25.93 3.18 21.47
CA ALA A 50 -24.55 3.63 21.30
C ALA A 50 -23.68 2.54 20.66
N LEU A 51 -23.83 1.27 21.07
CA LEU A 51 -23.11 0.15 20.46
C LEU A 51 -23.51 -0.06 18.99
N LYS A 52 -24.80 0.04 18.69
CA LYS A 52 -25.31 -0.10 17.33
C LYS A 52 -24.75 1.02 16.43
N ASN A 53 -24.75 2.26 16.90
CA ASN A 53 -24.17 3.37 16.15
C ASN A 53 -22.67 3.19 15.92
N LYS A 54 -21.91 2.76 16.93
CA LYS A 54 -20.48 2.47 16.78
C LYS A 54 -20.23 1.31 15.82
N SER A 55 -21.04 0.26 15.85
CA SER A 55 -20.89 -0.87 14.92
C SER A 55 -21.13 -0.46 13.47
N VAL A 56 -22.11 0.42 13.22
CA VAL A 56 -22.39 0.96 11.88
C VAL A 56 -21.24 1.85 11.39
N LEU A 57 -20.69 2.71 12.27
CA LEU A 57 -19.53 3.54 11.92
C LEU A 57 -18.31 2.68 11.59
N LEU A 58 -18.02 1.68 12.43
CA LEU A 58 -16.92 0.72 12.18
C LEU A 58 -17.10 -0.04 10.87
N ALA A 59 -18.30 -0.52 10.58
CA ALA A 59 -18.59 -1.20 9.32
C ALA A 59 -18.37 -0.27 8.11
N HIS A 60 -18.74 0.99 8.23
CA HIS A 60 -18.49 1.99 7.19
C HIS A 60 -17.00 2.29 7.01
N GLU A 61 -16.25 2.46 8.09
CA GLU A 61 -14.79 2.67 8.05
C GLU A 61 -14.07 1.47 7.43
N ILE A 62 -14.46 0.24 7.80
CA ILE A 62 -13.90 -0.99 7.20
C ILE A 62 -14.18 -1.02 5.70
N SER A 63 -15.42 -0.75 5.28
CA SER A 63 -15.79 -0.74 3.86
C SER A 63 -15.01 0.32 3.06
N LEU A 64 -14.78 1.50 3.63
CA LEU A 64 -13.95 2.55 3.02
C LEU A 64 -12.48 2.11 2.88
N LEU A 65 -11.93 1.48 3.93
CA LEU A 65 -10.55 0.96 3.91
C LEU A 65 -10.41 -0.16 2.87
N GLU A 66 -11.34 -1.10 2.82
CA GLU A 66 -11.35 -2.17 1.82
C GLU A 66 -11.38 -1.61 0.39
N THR A 67 -12.27 -0.66 0.12
CA THR A 67 -12.39 0.00 -1.19
C THR A 67 -11.09 0.73 -1.55
N LYS A 68 -10.48 1.43 -0.59
CA LYS A 68 -9.21 2.13 -0.78
C LYS A 68 -8.07 1.15 -1.11
N HIS A 69 -7.93 0.08 -0.32
CA HIS A 69 -6.91 -0.94 -0.56
C HIS A 69 -7.11 -1.67 -1.89
N GLU A 70 -8.35 -1.96 -2.27
CA GLU A 70 -8.64 -2.55 -3.57
C GLU A 70 -8.24 -1.62 -4.73
N ALA A 71 -8.56 -0.32 -4.63
CA ALA A 71 -8.13 0.67 -5.61
C ALA A 71 -6.59 0.79 -5.69
N GLU A 72 -5.90 0.81 -4.55
CA GLU A 72 -4.43 0.83 -4.49
C GLU A 72 -3.82 -0.42 -5.15
N LEU A 73 -4.38 -1.60 -4.88
CA LEU A 73 -3.94 -2.85 -5.51
C LEU A 73 -4.17 -2.85 -7.02
N VAL A 74 -5.28 -2.32 -7.50
CA VAL A 74 -5.55 -2.20 -8.94
C VAL A 74 -4.56 -1.24 -9.59
N MET A 75 -4.29 -0.09 -8.96
CA MET A 75 -3.29 0.86 -9.43
C MET A 75 -1.90 0.24 -9.50
N LEU A 76 -1.46 -0.46 -8.43
CA LEU A 76 -0.17 -1.13 -8.38
C LEU A 76 -0.05 -2.20 -9.48
N LYS A 77 -1.07 -3.05 -9.64
CA LYS A 77 -1.10 -4.05 -10.71
C LYS A 77 -1.02 -3.42 -12.10
N THR A 78 -1.70 -2.30 -12.30
CA THR A 78 -1.68 -1.58 -13.59
C THR A 78 -0.31 -1.01 -13.87
N LYS A 79 0.32 -0.39 -12.85
CA LYS A 79 1.69 0.13 -12.94
C LYS A 79 2.68 -1.00 -13.27
N CYS A 80 2.65 -2.11 -12.53
CA CYS A 80 3.52 -3.26 -12.81
C CYS A 80 3.34 -3.83 -14.23
N LYS A 81 2.08 -3.88 -14.73
CA LYS A 81 1.83 -4.33 -16.11
C LYS A 81 2.43 -3.37 -17.14
N GLN A 82 2.32 -2.07 -16.91
CA GLN A 82 2.91 -1.06 -17.78
C GLN A 82 4.43 -1.16 -17.75
N ASP A 83 5.02 -1.25 -16.57
CA ASP A 83 6.47 -1.41 -16.40
C ASP A 83 7.00 -2.65 -17.16
N ILE A 84 6.31 -3.80 -17.04
CA ILE A 84 6.67 -5.02 -17.79
C ILE A 84 6.57 -4.80 -19.30
N LYS A 85 5.56 -4.08 -19.77
CA LYS A 85 5.39 -3.77 -21.19
C LYS A 85 6.52 -2.90 -21.70
N ASP A 86 6.88 -1.85 -20.95
CA ASP A 86 7.94 -0.93 -21.31
C ASP A 86 9.30 -1.65 -21.33
N TYR A 87 9.58 -2.49 -20.32
CA TYR A 87 10.79 -3.32 -20.32
C TYR A 87 10.88 -4.23 -21.55
N LYS A 88 9.78 -4.87 -21.95
CA LYS A 88 9.74 -5.69 -23.17
C LYS A 88 9.99 -4.88 -24.44
N GLN A 89 9.50 -3.65 -24.50
CA GLN A 89 9.76 -2.75 -25.63
C GLN A 89 11.23 -2.37 -25.71
N TYR A 90 11.88 -2.05 -24.58
CA TYR A 90 13.32 -1.82 -24.52
C TYR A 90 14.12 -3.02 -24.98
N LEU A 91 13.80 -4.23 -24.49
CA LEU A 91 14.46 -5.47 -24.96
C LEU A 91 14.31 -5.67 -26.46
N SER A 92 13.12 -5.44 -27.01
CA SER A 92 12.89 -5.55 -28.46
C SER A 92 13.71 -4.54 -29.27
N SER A 93 13.85 -3.30 -28.73
CA SER A 93 14.69 -2.28 -29.36
C SER A 93 16.18 -2.65 -29.32
N LEU A 94 16.65 -3.28 -28.23
CA LEU A 94 18.03 -3.77 -28.16
C LEU A 94 18.29 -4.95 -29.13
N ASP A 95 17.31 -5.82 -29.34
CA ASP A 95 17.42 -6.89 -30.34
C ASP A 95 17.46 -6.34 -31.76
N GLN A 96 16.65 -5.30 -32.06
CA GLN A 96 16.72 -4.57 -33.34
C GLN A 96 18.07 -3.88 -33.55
N LEU A 97 18.61 -3.25 -32.48
CA LEU A 97 19.95 -2.65 -32.53
C LEU A 97 21.00 -3.70 -32.88
N LYS A 98 20.97 -4.87 -32.23
CA LYS A 98 21.89 -5.96 -32.53
C LYS A 98 21.80 -6.40 -34.01
N GLN A 99 20.58 -6.56 -34.51
CA GLN A 99 20.38 -6.89 -35.94
C GLN A 99 20.90 -5.80 -36.88
N SER A 100 20.65 -4.53 -36.55
CA SER A 100 21.15 -3.41 -37.30
C SER A 100 22.69 -3.36 -37.35
N ILE A 101 23.35 -3.62 -36.21
CA ILE A 101 24.81 -3.72 -36.15
C ILE A 101 25.30 -4.83 -37.07
N GLN A 102 24.71 -6.02 -37.02
CA GLN A 102 25.10 -7.15 -37.86
C GLN A 102 24.89 -6.90 -39.35
N LEU A 103 23.88 -6.12 -39.74
CA LEU A 103 23.60 -5.75 -41.11
C LEU A 103 24.53 -4.64 -41.66
N ASN A 104 24.91 -3.70 -40.78
CA ASN A 104 25.70 -2.53 -41.18
C ASN A 104 27.20 -2.79 -41.21
N TYR A 105 27.64 -3.90 -40.62
CA TYR A 105 29.05 -4.27 -40.51
C TYR A 105 29.29 -5.66 -41.11
N ASP A 106 29.57 -5.77 -42.40
CA ASP A 106 29.76 -7.03 -43.12
C ASP A 106 30.89 -7.92 -42.59
N HIS A 107 31.87 -7.31 -41.91
CA HIS A 107 33.07 -8.01 -41.41
C HIS A 107 33.20 -7.94 -39.87
N LEU A 108 32.18 -7.42 -39.13
CA LEU A 108 32.27 -7.35 -37.69
C LEU A 108 32.25 -8.76 -37.08
N PRO A 109 33.25 -9.09 -36.22
CA PRO A 109 33.14 -10.34 -35.48
C PRO A 109 31.85 -10.41 -34.67
N ILE A 110 31.11 -11.48 -34.81
CA ILE A 110 29.83 -11.68 -34.12
C ILE A 110 29.99 -11.43 -32.61
N ALA A 111 31.14 -11.76 -32.05
CA ALA A 111 31.49 -11.49 -30.66
C ALA A 111 31.35 -10.01 -30.27
N VAL A 112 31.73 -9.09 -31.14
CA VAL A 112 31.63 -7.62 -30.87
C VAL A 112 30.18 -7.17 -30.82
N ALA A 113 29.34 -7.62 -31.76
CA ALA A 113 27.90 -7.36 -31.75
C ALA A 113 27.23 -7.87 -30.47
N TYR A 114 27.62 -9.06 -30.01
CA TYR A 114 27.14 -9.60 -28.74
C TYR A 114 27.62 -8.80 -27.54
N THR A 115 28.87 -8.33 -27.51
CA THR A 115 29.41 -7.48 -26.42
C THR A 115 28.63 -6.18 -26.32
N ILE A 116 28.39 -5.50 -27.46
CA ILE A 116 27.60 -4.26 -27.50
C ILE A 116 26.18 -4.52 -26.98
N HIS A 117 25.51 -5.54 -27.49
CA HIS A 117 24.18 -5.91 -27.03
C HIS A 117 24.14 -6.26 -25.54
N HIS A 118 25.12 -7.02 -25.06
CA HIS A 118 25.22 -7.44 -23.65
C HIS A 118 25.40 -6.21 -22.73
N HIS A 119 26.26 -5.27 -23.11
CA HIS A 119 26.46 -4.05 -22.33
C HIS A 119 25.19 -3.17 -22.29
N ALA A 120 24.52 -2.99 -23.43
CA ALA A 120 23.23 -2.28 -23.47
C ALA A 120 22.19 -2.95 -22.55
N LYS A 121 22.15 -4.28 -22.54
CA LYS A 121 21.25 -5.05 -21.66
C LYS A 121 21.62 -4.90 -20.17
N GLN A 122 22.90 -4.84 -19.84
CA GLN A 122 23.33 -4.57 -18.46
C GLN A 122 22.89 -3.18 -17.99
N LEU A 123 23.06 -2.13 -18.82
CA LEU A 123 22.58 -0.80 -18.49
C LEU A 123 21.07 -0.76 -18.32
N LEU A 124 20.32 -1.45 -19.17
CA LEU A 124 18.87 -1.58 -19.07
C LEU A 124 18.47 -2.26 -17.75
N ASN A 125 19.15 -3.34 -17.37
CA ASN A 125 18.86 -4.05 -16.11
C ASN A 125 19.18 -3.15 -14.90
N LYS A 126 20.34 -2.49 -14.86
CA LYS A 126 20.71 -1.54 -13.81
C LYS A 126 19.68 -0.41 -13.66
N MET A 127 19.19 0.14 -14.79
CA MET A 127 18.12 1.13 -14.81
C MET A 127 16.82 0.58 -14.20
N TRP A 128 16.49 -0.68 -14.50
CA TRP A 128 15.24 -1.29 -14.05
C TRP A 128 15.27 -1.73 -12.58
N GLU A 129 16.44 -2.14 -12.10
CA GLU A 129 16.69 -2.59 -10.72
C GLU A 129 16.92 -1.41 -9.75
N ALA A 130 17.14 -0.20 -10.27
CA ALA A 130 17.34 1.00 -9.45
C ALA A 130 16.08 1.36 -8.67
N ASP A 131 16.21 1.45 -7.33
CA ASP A 131 15.12 1.78 -6.43
C ASP A 131 14.83 3.29 -6.40
N ASP A 132 15.85 4.12 -6.58
CA ASP A 132 15.71 5.56 -6.57
C ASP A 132 15.65 6.16 -7.98
N ILE A 133 14.97 7.31 -8.08
CA ILE A 133 14.70 7.98 -9.35
C ILE A 133 15.97 8.59 -9.97
N GLU A 134 16.91 9.01 -9.13
CA GLU A 134 18.16 9.66 -9.57
C GLU A 134 19.07 8.62 -10.24
N THR A 135 19.27 7.49 -9.58
CA THR A 135 20.02 6.34 -10.11
C THR A 135 19.38 5.80 -11.38
N LYS A 136 18.05 5.70 -11.41
CA LYS A 136 17.31 5.27 -12.60
C LYS A 136 17.56 6.20 -13.79
N MET A 137 17.43 7.51 -13.59
CA MET A 137 17.68 8.52 -14.63
C MET A 137 19.14 8.49 -15.09
N HIS A 138 20.08 8.27 -14.18
CA HIS A 138 21.49 8.15 -14.51
C HIS A 138 21.75 7.00 -15.48
N PHE A 139 21.24 5.80 -15.21
CA PHE A 139 21.38 4.65 -16.10
C PHE A 139 20.60 4.82 -17.41
N GLU A 140 19.46 5.48 -17.38
CA GLU A 140 18.71 5.82 -18.60
C GLU A 140 19.53 6.73 -19.53
N MET A 141 20.15 7.76 -18.97
CA MET A 141 21.04 8.66 -19.72
C MET A 141 22.27 7.93 -20.26
N GLN A 142 22.87 7.03 -19.48
CA GLN A 142 23.98 6.20 -19.96
C GLN A 142 23.57 5.29 -21.11
N LEU A 143 22.39 4.65 -21.01
CA LEU A 143 21.85 3.79 -22.06
C LEU A 143 21.59 4.60 -23.35
N LEU A 144 20.97 5.77 -23.23
CA LEU A 144 20.72 6.66 -24.37
C LEU A 144 22.03 7.10 -25.04
N GLN A 145 23.01 7.54 -24.25
CA GLN A 145 24.33 7.93 -24.76
C GLN A 145 25.01 6.76 -25.47
N PHE A 146 24.95 5.57 -24.87
CA PHE A 146 25.51 4.35 -25.45
C PHE A 146 24.86 4.01 -26.79
N MET A 147 23.53 3.98 -26.86
CA MET A 147 22.79 3.69 -28.10
C MET A 147 23.05 4.72 -29.20
N THR A 148 23.15 6.00 -28.81
CA THR A 148 23.49 7.07 -29.77
C THR A 148 24.88 6.87 -30.33
N THR A 149 25.88 6.55 -29.50
CA THR A 149 27.26 6.29 -29.91
C THR A 149 27.34 5.10 -30.86
N VAL A 150 26.62 4.00 -30.54
CA VAL A 150 26.55 2.82 -31.43
C VAL A 150 25.96 3.19 -32.81
N HIS A 151 24.90 4.00 -32.80
CA HIS A 151 24.25 4.43 -34.06
C HIS A 151 25.15 5.36 -34.88
N GLU A 152 25.87 6.27 -34.22
CA GLU A 152 26.84 7.16 -34.90
C GLU A 152 28.00 6.38 -35.48
N ASP A 153 28.59 5.44 -34.75
CA ASP A 153 29.64 4.56 -35.26
C ASP A 153 29.16 3.76 -36.45
N ALA A 154 27.93 3.22 -36.40
CA ALA A 154 27.34 2.50 -37.55
C ALA A 154 27.14 3.40 -38.76
N ARG A 155 26.73 4.67 -38.57
CA ARG A 155 26.57 5.61 -39.68
C ARG A 155 27.90 6.02 -40.30
N LEU A 156 28.91 6.32 -39.48
CA LEU A 156 30.23 6.66 -39.95
C LEU A 156 30.88 5.53 -40.77
N ASN A 157 30.64 4.29 -40.34
CA ASN A 157 31.14 3.13 -41.06
C ASN A 157 30.53 2.96 -42.47
N LEU A 158 29.29 3.41 -42.68
CA LEU A 158 28.62 3.42 -43.98
C LEU A 158 29.16 4.53 -44.89
N GLU A 159 29.66 5.63 -44.34
CA GLU A 159 30.17 6.78 -45.05
C GLU A 159 31.67 6.64 -45.42
N GLU A 160 32.45 5.90 -44.60
CA GLU A 160 33.87 5.68 -44.81
C GLU A 160 34.12 4.26 -45.39
N THR A 161 34.62 4.21 -46.62
CA THR A 161 35.10 2.99 -47.34
C THR A 161 36.43 2.44 -46.76
N SER A 162 36.71 2.57 -45.49
CA SER A 162 37.98 2.15 -44.90
C SER A 162 37.98 0.69 -44.45
N GLU A 163 39.10 -0.01 -44.69
CA GLU A 163 39.27 -1.43 -44.39
C GLU A 163 39.22 -1.83 -42.88
N GLN A 164 39.04 -0.85 -41.94
CA GLN A 164 38.94 -1.11 -40.52
C GLN A 164 37.54 -0.83 -40.00
N ASN A 165 36.64 -1.77 -40.25
CA ASN A 165 35.22 -1.71 -39.88
C ASN A 165 35.00 -2.09 -38.41
N MET A 166 35.54 -1.35 -37.44
CA MET A 166 35.33 -1.59 -35.99
C MET A 166 34.68 -0.37 -35.33
N PRO A 167 33.65 -0.53 -34.51
CA PRO A 167 32.98 0.56 -33.79
C PRO A 167 33.84 1.06 -32.63
N GLN A 168 34.90 1.80 -32.93
CA GLN A 168 35.95 2.21 -31.99
C GLN A 168 35.39 3.07 -30.82
N ARG A 169 34.51 4.01 -31.12
CA ARG A 169 33.92 4.90 -30.11
C ARG A 169 33.07 4.10 -29.10
N THR A 170 32.25 3.18 -29.62
CA THR A 170 31.44 2.27 -28.80
C THR A 170 32.28 1.37 -27.91
N LEU A 171 33.37 0.79 -28.44
CA LEU A 171 34.26 -0.07 -27.66
C LEU A 171 35.01 0.72 -26.58
N ASN A 172 35.48 1.93 -26.87
CA ASN A 172 36.11 2.83 -25.92
C ASN A 172 35.13 3.22 -24.81
N LEU A 173 33.86 3.47 -25.16
CA LEU A 173 32.82 3.80 -24.18
C LEU A 173 32.56 2.61 -23.23
N ILE A 174 32.48 1.39 -23.74
CA ILE A 174 32.35 0.17 -22.92
C ILE A 174 33.51 0.05 -21.93
N GLN A 175 34.75 0.27 -22.39
CA GLN A 175 35.93 0.19 -21.52
C GLN A 175 35.93 1.26 -20.43
N SER A 176 35.58 2.50 -20.75
CA SER A 176 35.53 3.59 -19.77
C SER A 176 34.46 3.38 -18.70
N LEU A 177 33.32 2.82 -19.03
CA LEU A 177 32.24 2.54 -18.09
C LEU A 177 32.54 1.34 -17.17
N THR A 178 33.27 0.33 -17.65
CA THR A 178 33.68 -0.82 -16.81
C THR A 178 34.78 -0.47 -15.80
N VAL A 179 35.61 0.55 -16.06
CA VAL A 179 36.68 1.01 -15.15
C VAL A 179 36.11 1.84 -13.99
N ASN A 180 34.97 2.52 -14.18
CA ASN A 180 34.35 3.37 -13.15
C ASN A 180 33.43 2.60 -12.19
N ASP A 181 33.11 1.33 -12.46
CA ASP A 181 32.29 0.47 -11.60
C ASP A 181 33.11 -0.29 -10.51
N HIS A 182 34.42 0.00 -10.37
CA HIS A 182 35.33 -0.52 -9.35
C HIS A 182 35.86 0.60 -8.45
#